data_54e5b79fffe8a27b9955ea04b5720d62
#
_entry.id   54e5b79fffe8a27b9955ea04b5720d62
#
_cell.length_a   1.000
_cell.length_b   1.000
_cell.length_c   1.000
_cell.angle_alpha   90.00
_cell.angle_beta   90.00
_cell.angle_gamma   90.00
#
_symmetry.space_group_name_H-M   'P 1'
#
loop_
_entity.id
_entity.type
_entity.pdbx_description
1 polymer ?
#
loop_
_entity_poly.entity_id
_entity_poly.type
_entity_poly.pdbx_seq_one_letter_code
_entity_poly.pdbx_strand_id
1 'polypeptide(L)'
;HIFEFSSPIIPGMIMACSIAGVAFSDFIAHLCWLTLLAFALGWLVLIRPLDMPANSNVDVDPAERRQDIMNLVLSLSPVVINFLLVVFCDLNASTAMALVTFAMIPVLRMTSRVLNIKEVFTGACDWKMLMNVLCILYFIQILTDTNVLHTIVEDFKASPLPVPVIIAAISFIIGILTGLSQGHVAIVMPIVAALSPGDLNLAGVAMAFGVAGQMLTPTH
;
A
#
# COMPACT_ATOMS: atom_id res chain seq x y z
N HIS A 1 5.24 -7.42 -1.13
CA HIS A 1 3.85 -7.24 -1.63
C HIS A 1 2.75 -7.82 -0.73
N ILE A 2 3.05 -8.81 0.16
CA ILE A 2 2.05 -9.41 1.07
C ILE A 2 1.31 -8.35 1.90
N PHE A 3 2.01 -7.31 2.34
CA PHE A 3 1.44 -6.22 3.14
C PHE A 3 0.80 -5.10 2.32
N GLU A 4 0.66 -5.24 1.02
CA GLU A 4 0.11 -4.20 0.14
C GLU A 4 -1.37 -3.91 0.42
N PHE A 5 -2.10 -4.89 0.98
CA PHE A 5 -3.51 -4.76 1.37
C PHE A 5 -3.74 -4.22 2.79
N SER A 6 -2.70 -4.05 3.59
CA SER A 6 -2.86 -3.66 5.01
C SER A 6 -1.85 -2.61 5.48
N SER A 7 -0.95 -2.17 4.62
CA SER A 7 0.08 -1.20 5.02
C SER A 7 -0.39 0.24 4.82
N PRO A 8 -0.41 1.06 5.88
CA PRO A 8 -0.74 2.47 5.78
C PRO A 8 0.37 3.34 5.15
N ILE A 9 1.49 2.73 4.77
CA ILE A 9 2.65 3.43 4.21
C ILE A 9 2.64 3.36 2.69
N ILE A 10 1.88 2.43 2.11
CA ILE A 10 1.86 2.23 0.66
C ILE A 10 1.00 3.31 -0.01
N PRO A 11 1.58 4.15 -0.88
CA PRO A 11 0.86 5.26 -1.49
C PRO A 11 -0.37 4.83 -2.30
N GLY A 12 -0.31 3.66 -2.96
CA GLY A 12 -1.45 3.11 -3.70
C GLY A 12 -2.68 2.89 -2.84
N MET A 13 -2.50 2.39 -1.60
CA MET A 13 -3.59 2.18 -0.66
C MET A 13 -4.23 3.50 -0.20
N ILE A 14 -3.39 4.49 0.13
CA ILE A 14 -3.85 5.83 0.53
C ILE A 14 -4.64 6.49 -0.61
N MET A 15 -4.13 6.41 -1.84
CA MET A 15 -4.81 6.91 -3.02
C MET A 15 -6.14 6.20 -3.26
N ALA A 16 -6.18 4.87 -3.14
CA ALA A 16 -7.39 4.08 -3.33
C ALA A 16 -8.50 4.54 -2.40
N CYS A 17 -8.20 4.69 -1.10
CA CYS A 17 -9.16 5.17 -0.11
C CYS A 17 -9.64 6.59 -0.40
N SER A 18 -8.70 7.48 -0.75
CA SER A 18 -9.02 8.89 -1.04
C SER A 18 -9.92 9.03 -2.27
N ILE A 19 -9.64 8.29 -3.35
CA ILE A 19 -10.41 8.37 -4.60
C ILE A 19 -11.76 7.67 -4.45
N ALA A 20 -11.79 6.49 -3.84
CA ALA A 20 -13.03 5.73 -3.65
C ALA A 20 -13.95 6.34 -2.58
N GLY A 21 -13.46 7.30 -1.77
CA GLY A 21 -14.23 7.94 -0.70
C GLY A 21 -14.54 7.00 0.46
N VAL A 22 -13.66 6.04 0.75
CA VAL A 22 -13.79 5.07 1.84
C VAL A 22 -12.85 5.42 3.00
N ALA A 23 -13.31 5.15 4.23
CA ALA A 23 -12.45 5.32 5.39
C ALA A 23 -11.29 4.32 5.35
N PHE A 24 -10.09 4.78 5.66
CA PHE A 24 -8.88 3.97 5.57
C PHE A 24 -8.90 2.77 6.53
N SER A 25 -9.39 2.98 7.75
CA SER A 25 -9.57 1.94 8.78
C SER A 25 -10.48 0.82 8.30
N ASP A 26 -11.63 1.18 7.72
CA ASP A 26 -12.62 0.23 7.24
C ASP A 26 -12.10 -0.57 6.03
N PHE A 27 -11.37 0.11 5.15
CA PHE A 27 -10.78 -0.53 3.98
C PHE A 27 -9.69 -1.54 4.35
N ILE A 28 -8.81 -1.20 5.31
CA ILE A 28 -7.83 -2.14 5.86
C ILE A 28 -8.54 -3.33 6.52
N ALA A 29 -9.52 -3.07 7.38
CA ALA A 29 -10.26 -4.14 8.05
C ALA A 29 -10.92 -5.08 7.05
N HIS A 30 -11.46 -4.52 5.96
CA HIS A 30 -12.08 -5.29 4.88
C HIS A 30 -11.08 -6.16 4.10
N LEU A 31 -9.85 -5.69 3.91
CA LEU A 31 -8.82 -6.38 3.12
C LEU A 31 -7.79 -7.18 3.96
N CYS A 32 -7.80 -7.05 5.30
CA CYS A 32 -6.80 -7.69 6.15
C CYS A 32 -6.77 -9.23 6.03
N TRP A 33 -7.91 -9.85 5.73
CA TRP A 33 -7.98 -11.30 5.52
C TRP A 33 -7.19 -11.76 4.29
N LEU A 34 -7.09 -10.93 3.24
CA LEU A 34 -6.23 -11.22 2.08
C LEU A 34 -4.76 -11.23 2.47
N THR A 35 -4.34 -10.30 3.33
CA THR A 35 -2.98 -10.27 3.87
C THR A 35 -2.68 -11.53 4.69
N LEU A 36 -3.63 -11.94 5.55
CA LEU A 36 -3.49 -13.16 6.35
C LEU A 36 -3.41 -14.41 5.46
N LEU A 37 -4.26 -14.50 4.45
CA LEU A 37 -4.25 -15.59 3.48
C LEU A 37 -2.94 -15.63 2.68
N ALA A 38 -2.48 -14.50 2.19
CA ALA A 38 -1.21 -14.38 1.47
C ALA A 38 -0.01 -14.76 2.36
N PHE A 39 -0.03 -14.35 3.64
CA PHE A 39 0.98 -14.75 4.62
C PHE A 39 0.96 -16.26 4.87
N ALA A 40 -0.22 -16.85 5.09
CA ALA A 40 -0.37 -18.29 5.32
C ALA A 40 0.11 -19.11 4.11
N LEU A 41 -0.27 -18.71 2.89
CA LEU A 41 0.19 -19.36 1.67
C LEU A 41 1.71 -19.18 1.48
N GLY A 42 2.24 -17.99 1.71
CA GLY A 42 3.68 -17.72 1.65
C GLY A 42 4.47 -18.56 2.64
N TRP A 43 3.95 -18.69 3.86
CA TRP A 43 4.54 -19.59 4.88
C TRP A 43 4.55 -21.04 4.43
N LEU A 44 3.41 -21.56 3.95
CA LEU A 44 3.27 -22.96 3.55
C LEU A 44 4.10 -23.32 2.32
N VAL A 45 4.15 -22.42 1.33
CA VAL A 45 4.75 -22.70 0.03
C VAL A 45 6.24 -22.32 -0.01
N LEU A 46 6.62 -21.21 0.61
CA LEU A 46 7.98 -20.66 0.52
C LEU A 46 8.83 -21.02 1.73
N ILE A 47 8.31 -20.87 2.94
CA ILE A 47 9.11 -20.98 4.16
C ILE A 47 9.19 -22.42 4.66
N ARG A 48 8.08 -23.14 4.68
CA ARG A 48 8.03 -24.52 5.18
C ARG A 48 8.92 -25.51 4.42
N PRO A 49 9.06 -25.46 3.08
CA PRO A 49 9.94 -26.36 2.35
C PRO A 49 11.42 -25.97 2.37
N LEU A 50 11.77 -24.81 2.97
CA LEU A 50 13.18 -24.43 3.14
C LEU A 50 13.78 -25.27 4.26
N ASP A 51 14.62 -26.26 3.91
CA ASP A 51 15.54 -26.89 4.85
C ASP A 51 16.54 -25.83 5.31
N MET A 52 16.19 -25.14 6.40
CA MET A 52 17.17 -24.29 7.06
C MET A 52 18.26 -25.22 7.63
N PRO A 53 19.53 -25.09 7.22
CA PRO A 53 20.60 -25.82 7.86
C PRO A 53 20.51 -25.49 9.35
N ALA A 54 20.40 -26.56 10.17
CA ALA A 54 20.38 -26.42 11.62
C ALA A 54 21.58 -25.55 11.99
N ASN A 55 21.28 -24.36 12.49
CA ASN A 55 22.27 -23.34 12.79
C ASN A 55 23.31 -23.99 13.70
N SER A 56 24.49 -24.27 13.15
CA SER A 56 25.66 -24.57 13.97
C SER A 56 25.73 -23.47 15.00
N ASN A 57 25.74 -23.83 16.28
CA ASN A 57 25.79 -22.97 17.45
C ASN A 57 26.72 -21.77 17.20
N VAL A 58 26.22 -20.73 16.61
CA VAL A 58 26.89 -19.43 16.66
C VAL A 58 26.57 -18.92 18.06
N ASP A 59 27.54 -19.04 18.94
CA ASP A 59 27.51 -18.36 20.24
C ASP A 59 27.42 -16.86 19.96
N VAL A 60 26.20 -16.40 19.76
CA VAL A 60 25.93 -14.96 19.64
C VAL A 60 26.08 -14.37 21.02
N ASP A 61 27.06 -13.49 21.17
CA ASP A 61 27.27 -12.74 22.40
C ASP A 61 25.94 -12.14 22.86
N PRO A 62 25.51 -12.36 24.11
CA PRO A 62 24.26 -11.79 24.63
C PRO A 62 24.14 -10.28 24.46
N ALA A 63 25.27 -9.56 24.40
CA ALA A 63 25.32 -8.13 24.15
C ALA A 63 24.97 -7.79 22.69
N GLU A 64 25.49 -8.53 21.71
CA GLU A 64 25.16 -8.38 20.29
C GLU A 64 23.69 -8.70 20.05
N ARG A 65 23.17 -9.78 20.62
CA ARG A 65 21.76 -10.15 20.51
C ARG A 65 20.82 -9.05 21.03
N ARG A 66 21.16 -8.42 22.15
CA ARG A 66 20.39 -7.31 22.71
C ARG A 66 20.40 -6.11 21.79
N GLN A 67 21.55 -5.82 21.18
CA GLN A 67 21.69 -4.72 20.24
C GLN A 67 20.90 -4.96 18.95
N ASP A 68 20.89 -6.19 18.45
CA ASP A 68 20.13 -6.58 17.28
C ASP A 68 18.62 -6.49 17.52
N ILE A 69 18.15 -6.96 18.68
CA ILE A 69 16.73 -6.82 19.08
C ILE A 69 16.37 -5.34 19.19
N MET A 70 17.23 -4.52 19.80
CA MET A 70 16.98 -3.08 19.91
C MET A 70 16.93 -2.40 18.54
N ASN A 71 17.81 -2.80 17.62
CA ASN A 71 17.81 -2.33 16.23
C ASN A 71 16.54 -2.74 15.49
N LEU A 72 16.09 -3.98 15.69
CA LEU A 72 14.87 -4.49 15.11
C LEU A 72 13.65 -3.72 15.62
N VAL A 73 13.53 -3.56 16.93
CA VAL A 73 12.44 -2.79 17.57
C VAL A 73 12.44 -1.35 17.07
N LEU A 74 13.61 -0.70 17.02
CA LEU A 74 13.71 0.68 16.55
C LEU A 74 13.32 0.82 15.08
N SER A 75 13.65 -0.18 14.24
CA SER A 75 13.29 -0.17 12.82
C SER A 75 11.81 -0.44 12.56
N LEU A 76 11.19 -1.31 13.37
CA LEU A 76 9.77 -1.65 13.22
C LEU A 76 8.84 -0.65 13.92
N SER A 77 9.32 0.04 14.97
CA SER A 77 8.49 0.94 15.78
C SER A 77 7.77 2.02 14.96
N PRO A 78 8.38 2.70 13.96
CA PRO A 78 7.67 3.71 13.19
C PRO A 78 6.50 3.14 12.40
N VAL A 79 6.66 1.93 11.86
CA VAL A 79 5.61 1.25 11.09
C VAL A 79 4.45 0.87 12.00
N VAL A 80 4.75 0.27 13.15
CA VAL A 80 3.74 -0.16 14.13
C VAL A 80 3.02 1.06 14.71
N ILE A 81 3.75 2.12 15.10
CA ILE A 81 3.15 3.34 15.65
C ILE A 81 2.25 4.02 14.60
N ASN A 82 2.70 4.12 13.35
CA ASN A 82 1.90 4.69 12.28
C ASN A 82 0.60 3.89 12.08
N PHE A 83 0.70 2.57 12.03
CA PHE A 83 -0.48 1.69 11.93
C PHE A 83 -1.45 1.91 13.09
N LEU A 84 -0.96 1.96 14.33
CA LEU A 84 -1.79 2.20 15.51
C LEU A 84 -2.46 3.58 15.49
N LEU A 85 -1.76 4.62 15.09
CA LEU A 85 -2.31 5.97 14.99
C LEU A 85 -3.43 6.06 13.93
N VAL A 86 -3.25 5.40 12.79
CA VAL A 86 -4.27 5.42 11.73
C VAL A 86 -5.49 4.59 12.11
N VAL A 87 -5.29 3.39 12.67
CA VAL A 87 -6.40 2.45 12.94
C VAL A 87 -7.16 2.78 14.23
N PHE A 88 -6.45 3.17 15.30
CA PHE A 88 -7.08 3.39 16.61
C PHE A 88 -7.38 4.85 16.94
N CYS A 89 -6.60 5.79 16.37
CA CYS A 89 -6.82 7.22 16.59
C CYS A 89 -7.54 7.89 15.42
N ASP A 90 -7.90 7.13 14.36
CA ASP A 90 -8.62 7.63 13.17
C ASP A 90 -7.90 8.83 12.50
N LEU A 91 -6.56 8.89 12.66
CA LEU A 91 -5.74 9.92 12.06
C LEU A 91 -5.55 9.68 10.58
N ASN A 92 -5.59 10.75 9.80
CA ASN A 92 -5.20 10.69 8.40
C ASN A 92 -3.80 10.07 8.25
N ALA A 93 -3.63 9.10 7.34
CA ALA A 93 -2.36 8.40 7.12
C ALA A 93 -1.18 9.36 6.91
N SER A 94 -1.40 10.46 6.16
CA SER A 94 -0.36 11.47 5.92
C SER A 94 0.05 12.23 7.19
N THR A 95 -0.92 12.58 8.06
CA THR A 95 -0.64 13.25 9.34
C THR A 95 0.02 12.32 10.33
N ALA A 96 -0.40 11.05 10.38
CA ALA A 96 0.24 10.03 11.21
C ALA A 96 1.70 9.80 10.79
N MET A 97 1.98 9.67 9.48
CA MET A 97 3.33 9.54 8.95
C MET A 97 4.21 10.75 9.29
N ALA A 98 3.70 11.97 9.12
CA ALA A 98 4.43 13.18 9.47
C ALA A 98 4.77 13.21 10.96
N LEU A 99 3.79 12.93 11.82
CA LEU A 99 3.96 12.91 13.27
C LEU A 99 5.01 11.88 13.70
N VAL A 100 4.92 10.65 13.18
CA VAL A 100 5.88 9.59 13.48
C VAL A 100 7.28 9.96 12.98
N THR A 101 7.41 10.54 11.78
CA THR A 101 8.70 10.96 11.22
C THR A 101 9.34 12.03 12.11
N PHE A 102 8.58 13.05 12.52
CA PHE A 102 9.09 14.08 13.43
C PHE A 102 9.44 13.54 14.82
N ALA A 103 8.64 12.60 15.35
CA ALA A 103 8.92 11.95 16.64
C ALA A 103 10.17 11.06 16.59
N MET A 104 10.48 10.45 15.45
CA MET A 104 11.67 9.60 15.30
C MET A 104 12.98 10.38 15.28
N ILE A 105 12.99 11.67 14.90
CA ILE A 105 14.21 12.49 14.88
C ILE A 105 14.88 12.56 16.26
N PRO A 106 14.19 12.97 17.35
CA PRO A 106 14.79 12.99 18.68
C PRO A 106 15.15 11.58 19.18
N VAL A 107 14.34 10.56 18.89
CA VAL A 107 14.60 9.17 19.30
C VAL A 107 15.92 8.68 18.70
N LEU A 108 16.15 8.90 17.41
CA LEU A 108 17.38 8.52 16.72
C LEU A 108 18.59 9.29 17.28
N ARG A 109 18.44 10.57 17.61
CA ARG A 109 19.50 11.35 18.27
C ARG A 109 19.86 10.82 19.65
N MET A 110 18.86 10.47 20.46
CA MET A 110 19.07 9.91 21.79
C MET A 110 19.76 8.53 21.74
N THR A 111 19.57 7.77 20.66
CA THR A 111 20.19 6.46 20.46
C THR A 111 21.60 6.56 19.87
N SER A 112 22.22 7.76 19.87
CA SER A 112 23.57 8.04 19.36
C SER A 112 23.81 7.64 17.90
N ARG A 113 22.76 7.59 17.09
CA ARG A 113 22.88 7.33 15.66
C ARG A 113 23.13 8.64 14.91
N VAL A 114 24.14 8.62 14.05
CA VAL A 114 24.48 9.77 13.22
C VAL A 114 23.36 9.99 12.21
N LEU A 115 22.54 11.00 12.47
CA LEU A 115 21.49 11.43 11.58
C LEU A 115 22.05 12.54 10.65
N ASN A 116 22.30 12.18 9.42
CA ASN A 116 22.62 13.19 8.42
C ASN A 116 21.29 13.79 7.90
N ILE A 117 20.81 14.82 8.59
CA ILE A 117 19.52 15.48 8.28
C ILE A 117 19.47 15.92 6.80
N LYS A 118 20.61 16.33 6.24
CA LYS A 118 20.68 16.74 4.83
C LYS A 118 20.41 15.55 3.89
N GLU A 119 20.98 14.39 4.16
CA GLU A 119 20.71 13.17 3.36
C GLU A 119 19.26 12.69 3.50
N VAL A 120 18.68 12.80 4.69
CA VAL A 120 17.27 12.45 4.90
C VAL A 120 16.37 13.38 4.07
N PHE A 121 16.61 14.69 4.09
CA PHE A 121 15.80 15.63 3.30
C PHE A 121 16.04 15.49 1.79
N THR A 122 17.27 15.29 1.34
CA THR A 122 17.54 15.10 -0.09
C THR A 122 17.01 13.76 -0.60
N GLY A 123 17.03 12.70 0.22
CA GLY A 123 16.45 11.40 -0.10
C GLY A 123 14.93 11.40 -0.07
N ALA A 124 14.31 12.21 0.81
CA ALA A 124 12.86 12.34 0.88
C ALA A 124 12.28 13.16 -0.30
N CYS A 125 13.09 14.04 -0.90
CA CYS A 125 12.67 14.89 -2.02
C CYS A 125 12.92 14.18 -3.36
N ASP A 126 12.29 13.02 -3.56
CA ASP A 126 12.34 12.33 -4.87
C ASP A 126 11.45 13.06 -5.88
N TRP A 127 12.10 13.89 -6.72
CA TRP A 127 11.43 14.66 -7.76
C TRP A 127 10.64 13.78 -8.73
N LYS A 128 11.13 12.57 -9.02
CA LYS A 128 10.44 11.64 -9.93
C LYS A 128 9.13 11.17 -9.31
N MET A 129 9.14 10.86 -8.02
CA MET A 129 7.93 10.46 -7.29
C MET A 129 6.91 11.60 -7.23
N LEU A 130 7.35 12.83 -6.95
CA LEU A 130 6.47 14.00 -6.94
C LEU A 130 5.83 14.26 -8.31
N MET A 131 6.62 14.20 -9.38
CA MET A 131 6.12 14.36 -10.74
C MET A 131 5.14 13.25 -11.13
N ASN A 132 5.41 12.01 -10.72
CA ASN A 132 4.48 10.89 -10.95
C ASN A 132 3.12 11.14 -10.28
N VAL A 133 3.11 11.56 -9.01
CA VAL A 133 1.87 11.90 -8.30
C VAL A 133 1.14 13.05 -8.97
N LEU A 134 1.84 14.10 -9.40
CA LEU A 134 1.22 15.23 -10.12
C LEU A 134 0.62 14.79 -11.45
N CYS A 135 1.31 13.94 -12.22
CA CYS A 135 0.78 13.39 -13.47
C CYS A 135 -0.49 12.57 -13.23
N ILE A 136 -0.52 11.77 -12.17
CA ILE A 136 -1.69 10.98 -11.79
C ILE A 136 -2.87 11.89 -11.44
N LEU A 137 -2.66 12.91 -10.60
CA LEU A 137 -3.71 13.85 -10.23
C LEU A 137 -4.26 14.61 -11.45
N TYR A 138 -3.37 15.02 -12.34
CA TYR A 138 -3.75 15.67 -13.60
C TYR A 138 -4.54 14.73 -14.52
N PHE A 139 -4.14 13.47 -14.61
CA PHE A 139 -4.87 12.45 -15.37
C PHE A 139 -6.28 12.23 -14.82
N ILE A 140 -6.43 12.11 -13.48
CA ILE A 140 -7.75 11.99 -12.85
C ILE A 140 -8.62 13.21 -13.15
N GLN A 141 -8.04 14.42 -13.11
CA GLN A 141 -8.76 15.64 -13.43
C GLN A 141 -9.25 15.64 -14.88
N ILE A 142 -8.40 15.24 -15.83
CA ILE A 142 -8.81 15.12 -17.25
C ILE A 142 -9.96 14.12 -17.41
N LEU A 143 -9.90 12.96 -16.78
CA LEU A 143 -10.96 11.95 -16.85
C LEU A 143 -12.29 12.50 -16.33
N THR A 144 -12.23 13.32 -15.28
CA THR A 144 -13.42 13.96 -14.69
C THR A 144 -13.98 15.05 -15.61
N ASP A 145 -13.13 15.94 -16.12
CA ASP A 145 -13.53 17.09 -16.93
C ASP A 145 -14.06 16.68 -18.33
N THR A 146 -13.56 15.57 -18.86
CA THR A 146 -13.98 15.05 -20.18
C THR A 146 -15.26 14.22 -20.14
N ASN A 147 -15.87 14.00 -18.96
CA ASN A 147 -17.03 13.13 -18.78
C ASN A 147 -16.84 11.68 -19.26
N VAL A 148 -15.63 11.26 -19.57
CA VAL A 148 -15.32 9.88 -20.00
C VAL A 148 -15.73 8.87 -18.94
N LEU A 149 -15.58 9.22 -17.66
CA LEU A 149 -16.02 8.37 -16.55
C LEU A 149 -17.53 8.07 -16.62
N HIS A 150 -18.34 9.07 -16.97
CA HIS A 150 -19.79 8.88 -17.09
C HIS A 150 -20.14 7.90 -18.21
N THR A 151 -19.51 8.03 -19.37
CA THR A 151 -19.71 7.12 -20.51
C THR A 151 -19.31 5.68 -20.14
N ILE A 152 -18.14 5.51 -19.48
CA ILE A 152 -17.69 4.18 -19.02
C ILE A 152 -18.71 3.57 -18.04
N VAL A 153 -19.24 4.37 -17.11
CA VAL A 153 -20.23 3.91 -16.14
C VAL A 153 -21.54 3.47 -16.82
N GLU A 154 -22.00 4.22 -17.82
CA GLU A 154 -23.19 3.85 -18.59
C GLU A 154 -22.99 2.56 -19.38
N ASP A 155 -21.84 2.41 -20.05
CA ASP A 155 -21.48 1.20 -20.78
C ASP A 155 -21.40 -0.03 -19.85
N PHE A 156 -20.86 0.14 -18.63
CA PHE A 156 -20.79 -0.95 -17.65
C PHE A 156 -22.19 -1.35 -17.14
N LYS A 157 -23.07 -0.37 -16.91
CA LYS A 157 -24.46 -0.64 -16.50
C LYS A 157 -25.28 -1.28 -17.61
N ALA A 158 -24.97 -0.99 -18.87
CA ALA A 158 -25.62 -1.59 -20.04
C ALA A 158 -25.08 -3.00 -20.36
N SER A 159 -23.92 -3.37 -19.80
CA SER A 159 -23.32 -4.69 -20.02
C SER A 159 -24.12 -5.81 -19.34
N PRO A 160 -24.24 -6.99 -19.97
CA PRO A 160 -24.87 -8.16 -19.36
C PRO A 160 -24.03 -8.77 -18.22
N LEU A 161 -22.76 -8.35 -18.04
CA LEU A 161 -21.86 -8.87 -17.04
C LEU A 161 -22.03 -8.12 -15.69
N PRO A 162 -21.93 -8.80 -14.56
CA PRO A 162 -21.92 -8.16 -13.25
C PRO A 162 -20.77 -7.14 -13.13
N VAL A 163 -21.06 -5.94 -12.64
CA VAL A 163 -20.09 -4.85 -12.48
C VAL A 163 -18.80 -5.29 -11.73
N PRO A 164 -18.86 -6.07 -10.63
CA PRO A 164 -17.65 -6.54 -9.98
C PRO A 164 -16.72 -7.39 -10.85
N VAL A 165 -17.30 -8.17 -11.79
CA VAL A 165 -16.52 -8.99 -12.72
C VAL A 165 -15.79 -8.10 -13.75
N ILE A 166 -16.47 -7.08 -14.24
CA ILE A 166 -15.88 -6.10 -15.17
C ILE A 166 -14.72 -5.36 -14.48
N ILE A 167 -14.97 -4.86 -13.27
CA ILE A 167 -13.94 -4.16 -12.48
C ILE A 167 -12.77 -5.07 -12.17
N ALA A 168 -13.01 -6.34 -11.79
CA ALA A 168 -11.96 -7.30 -11.54
C ALA A 168 -11.08 -7.52 -12.79
N ALA A 169 -11.70 -7.74 -13.96
CA ALA A 169 -10.99 -7.96 -15.20
C ALA A 169 -10.16 -6.74 -15.63
N ILE A 170 -10.75 -5.55 -15.57
CA ILE A 170 -10.06 -4.30 -15.93
C ILE A 170 -8.91 -4.03 -14.97
N SER A 171 -9.14 -4.15 -13.65
CA SER A 171 -8.12 -3.95 -12.63
C SER A 171 -6.93 -4.89 -12.84
N PHE A 172 -7.21 -6.15 -13.13
CA PHE A 172 -6.20 -7.15 -13.39
C PHE A 172 -5.35 -6.82 -14.62
N ILE A 173 -6.00 -6.47 -15.75
CA ILE A 173 -5.31 -6.09 -16.98
C ILE A 173 -4.46 -4.83 -16.77
N ILE A 174 -5.04 -3.79 -16.14
CA ILE A 174 -4.33 -2.55 -15.87
C ILE A 174 -3.18 -2.79 -14.87
N GLY A 175 -3.37 -3.66 -13.89
CA GLY A 175 -2.32 -4.09 -12.98
C GLY A 175 -1.12 -4.69 -13.72
N ILE A 176 -1.35 -5.60 -14.67
CA ILE A 176 -0.30 -6.17 -15.53
C ILE A 176 0.41 -5.09 -16.34
N LEU A 177 -0.35 -4.19 -16.94
CA LEU A 177 0.19 -3.15 -17.84
C LEU A 177 1.02 -2.11 -17.09
N THR A 178 0.60 -1.72 -15.89
CA THR A 178 1.26 -0.67 -15.11
C THR A 178 2.42 -1.18 -14.26
N GLY A 179 2.33 -2.41 -13.77
CA GLY A 179 3.32 -3.00 -12.86
C GLY A 179 3.48 -2.28 -11.51
N LEU A 180 2.65 -1.27 -11.23
CA LEU A 180 2.71 -0.43 -10.02
C LEU A 180 1.32 -0.26 -9.44
N SER A 181 1.19 -0.42 -8.11
CA SER A 181 -0.11 -0.23 -7.42
C SER A 181 -0.70 1.16 -7.61
N GLN A 182 0.11 2.19 -7.65
CA GLN A 182 -0.33 3.55 -7.91
C GLN A 182 -0.93 3.71 -9.32
N GLY A 183 -0.34 3.04 -10.32
CA GLY A 183 -0.78 3.12 -11.71
C GLY A 183 -2.18 2.55 -11.92
N HIS A 184 -2.44 1.34 -11.42
CA HIS A 184 -3.78 0.76 -11.57
C HIS A 184 -4.82 1.50 -10.71
N VAL A 185 -4.46 1.93 -9.50
CA VAL A 185 -5.34 2.72 -8.63
C VAL A 185 -5.76 4.03 -9.29
N ALA A 186 -4.82 4.74 -9.92
CA ALA A 186 -5.09 6.00 -10.59
C ALA A 186 -6.13 5.88 -11.73
N ILE A 187 -6.17 4.74 -12.39
CA ILE A 187 -7.08 4.50 -13.52
C ILE A 187 -8.41 3.89 -13.06
N VAL A 188 -8.35 2.90 -12.19
CA VAL A 188 -9.53 2.09 -11.84
C VAL A 188 -10.36 2.71 -10.72
N MET A 189 -9.73 3.31 -9.70
CA MET A 189 -10.48 3.86 -8.57
C MET A 189 -11.41 5.02 -8.92
N PRO A 190 -11.09 5.94 -9.86
CA PRO A 190 -12.06 6.91 -10.34
C PRO A 190 -13.31 6.27 -10.97
N ILE A 191 -13.15 5.14 -11.69
CA ILE A 191 -14.26 4.39 -12.26
C ILE A 191 -15.12 3.77 -11.15
N VAL A 192 -14.48 3.17 -10.16
CA VAL A 192 -15.16 2.61 -8.97
C VAL A 192 -15.94 3.70 -8.22
N ALA A 193 -15.31 4.84 -7.96
CA ALA A 193 -15.94 5.98 -7.29
C ALA A 193 -17.15 6.53 -8.08
N ALA A 194 -17.08 6.55 -9.42
CA ALA A 194 -18.17 6.99 -10.27
C ALA A 194 -19.32 5.97 -10.34
N LEU A 195 -19.03 4.66 -10.22
CA LEU A 195 -20.03 3.59 -10.20
C LEU A 195 -20.77 3.51 -8.86
N SER A 196 -20.03 3.50 -7.77
CA SER A 196 -20.56 3.34 -6.41
C SER A 196 -19.63 4.03 -5.40
N PRO A 197 -19.84 5.33 -5.12
CA PRO A 197 -19.03 6.05 -4.15
C PRO A 197 -19.12 5.40 -2.76
N GLY A 198 -17.99 5.13 -2.13
CA GLY A 198 -17.93 4.56 -0.79
C GLY A 198 -18.19 3.04 -0.70
N ASP A 199 -18.29 2.33 -1.83
CA ASP A 199 -18.47 0.88 -1.84
C ASP A 199 -17.15 0.16 -1.56
N LEU A 200 -17.01 -0.34 -0.33
CA LEU A 200 -15.85 -1.10 0.14
C LEU A 200 -15.63 -2.39 -0.64
N ASN A 201 -16.71 -3.07 -1.05
CA ASN A 201 -16.59 -4.33 -1.77
C ASN A 201 -16.03 -4.11 -3.17
N LEU A 202 -16.57 -3.13 -3.89
CA LEU A 202 -16.14 -2.84 -5.25
C LEU A 202 -14.71 -2.29 -5.27
N ALA A 203 -14.38 -1.39 -4.34
CA ALA A 203 -13.02 -0.89 -4.15
C ALA A 203 -12.05 -2.01 -3.75
N GLY A 204 -12.47 -2.93 -2.88
CA GLY A 204 -11.71 -4.10 -2.47
C GLY A 204 -11.41 -5.05 -3.62
N VAL A 205 -12.41 -5.34 -4.47
CA VAL A 205 -12.23 -6.14 -5.70
C VAL A 205 -11.24 -5.47 -6.63
N ALA A 206 -11.39 -4.17 -6.89
CA ALA A 206 -10.47 -3.42 -7.74
C ALA A 206 -9.03 -3.48 -7.22
N MET A 207 -8.83 -3.28 -5.92
CA MET A 207 -7.51 -3.34 -5.31
C MET A 207 -6.90 -4.75 -5.37
N ALA A 208 -7.68 -5.78 -5.01
CA ALA A 208 -7.21 -7.17 -4.99
C ALA A 208 -6.77 -7.66 -6.37
N PHE A 209 -7.60 -7.44 -7.39
CA PHE A 209 -7.28 -7.86 -8.75
C PHE A 209 -6.20 -7.00 -9.41
N GLY A 210 -6.14 -5.70 -9.11
CA GLY A 210 -5.06 -4.83 -9.56
C GLY A 210 -3.70 -5.25 -9.03
N VAL A 211 -3.60 -5.55 -7.74
CA VAL A 211 -2.36 -6.08 -7.13
C VAL A 211 -2.02 -7.47 -7.69
N ALA A 212 -3.02 -8.35 -7.88
CA ALA A 212 -2.78 -9.65 -8.50
C ALA A 212 -2.23 -9.51 -9.92
N GLY A 213 -2.75 -8.57 -10.73
CA GLY A 213 -2.24 -8.26 -12.06
C GLY A 213 -0.80 -7.73 -12.01
N GLN A 214 -0.51 -6.83 -11.11
CA GLN A 214 0.83 -6.28 -10.89
C GLN A 214 1.88 -7.36 -10.62
N MET A 215 1.52 -8.42 -9.88
CA MET A 215 2.43 -9.55 -9.61
C MET A 215 2.82 -10.35 -10.86
N LEU A 216 2.03 -10.26 -11.93
CA LEU A 216 2.29 -10.96 -13.19
C LEU A 216 3.07 -10.11 -14.20
N THR A 217 3.39 -8.88 -13.85
CA THR A 217 4.15 -8.02 -14.76
C THR A 217 5.61 -8.50 -14.88
N PRO A 218 6.20 -8.49 -16.09
CA PRO A 218 7.58 -8.95 -16.29
C PRO A 218 8.64 -7.96 -15.77
N THR A 219 8.22 -6.84 -15.18
CA THR A 219 9.12 -5.79 -14.65
C THR A 219 9.49 -5.98 -13.18
N HIS A 220 9.07 -7.07 -12.56
CA HIS A 220 9.40 -7.44 -11.17
C HIS A 220 10.42 -8.56 -11.10
#